data_b2f62fcefe4e000d2905c7058864ac06
#
_entry.id   b2f62fcefe4e000d2905c7058864ac06
#
_cell.length_a   1.000
_cell.length_b   1.000
_cell.length_c   1.000
_cell.angle_alpha   90.00
_cell.angle_beta   90.00
_cell.angle_gamma   90.00
#
_symmetry.space_group_name_H-M   'P 1'
#
loop_
_entity.id
_entity.type
_entity.pdbx_description
1 polymer ?
#
loop_
_entity_poly.entity_id
_entity_poly.type
_entity_poly.pdbx_seq_one_letter_code
_entity_poly.pdbx_strand_id
1 'polypeptide(L)'
;MNLLYNENNNERVVIMFELVKVSPDDIRSIELLIEYRGENFRNKYHYKCARAHYNDSKSDYLDKLSDIEAMIYIVNKERSWEYTPIEYLLLHDDVPVTSCKIRFVNPLTGDIELETLEGERHKGYALECLKRVEEELFKNTDLVFTTIKDLTTTGASTKMAISLGYKLTNTGYYVKMNPYISLEE
;
A
#
# COMPACT_ATOMS: atom_id res chain seq x y z
N MET A 1 -11.81 16.07 0.53
CA MET A 1 -11.17 17.33 1.01
C MET A 1 -11.49 17.43 2.50
N ASN A 2 -10.55 17.06 3.33
CA ASN A 2 -10.73 17.13 4.80
C ASN A 2 -10.16 18.44 5.30
N LEU A 3 -11.01 19.26 5.91
CA LEU A 3 -10.62 20.51 6.56
C LEU A 3 -10.31 20.21 8.03
N LEU A 4 -9.05 20.33 8.44
CA LEU A 4 -8.68 20.39 9.86
C LEU A 4 -8.51 21.85 10.27
N TYR A 5 -9.09 22.20 11.42
CA TYR A 5 -8.98 23.54 12.01
C TYR A 5 -7.70 23.58 12.87
N ASN A 6 -6.79 24.49 12.54
CA ASN A 6 -5.68 24.80 13.43
C ASN A 6 -6.09 26.00 14.29
N GLU A 7 -6.38 25.78 15.57
CA GLU A 7 -6.88 26.80 16.49
C GLU A 7 -5.89 27.93 16.80
N ASN A 8 -4.60 27.80 16.43
CA ASN A 8 -3.59 28.76 16.82
C ASN A 8 -3.32 29.90 15.85
N ASN A 9 -3.78 29.85 14.59
CA ASN A 9 -3.41 30.90 13.60
C ASN A 9 -4.54 31.44 12.74
N ASN A 10 -5.82 31.10 12.96
CA ASN A 10 -6.95 31.51 12.11
C ASN A 10 -6.76 31.25 10.59
N GLU A 11 -5.78 30.47 10.20
CA GLU A 11 -5.55 30.07 8.82
C GLU A 11 -6.17 28.67 8.59
N ARG A 12 -7.01 28.58 7.56
CA ARG A 12 -7.53 27.28 7.10
C ARG A 12 -6.40 26.57 6.34
N VAL A 13 -5.68 25.68 7.01
CA VAL A 13 -4.77 24.78 6.33
C VAL A 13 -5.61 23.70 5.64
N VAL A 14 -5.63 23.75 4.32
CA VAL A 14 -6.23 22.68 3.51
C VAL A 14 -5.20 21.57 3.42
N ILE A 15 -5.34 20.54 4.24
CA ILE A 15 -4.52 19.33 4.10
C ILE A 15 -5.02 18.57 2.87
N MET A 16 -4.16 18.46 1.86
CA MET A 16 -4.48 17.71 0.65
C MET A 16 -3.88 16.29 0.74
N PHE A 17 -4.76 15.31 0.80
CA PHE A 17 -4.38 13.91 0.59
C PHE A 17 -4.77 13.48 -0.81
N GLU A 18 -3.83 12.90 -1.53
CA GLU A 18 -4.06 12.22 -2.80
C GLU A 18 -3.76 10.73 -2.64
N LEU A 19 -4.58 9.86 -3.23
CA LEU A 19 -4.32 8.44 -3.34
C LEU A 19 -3.92 8.14 -4.78
N VAL A 20 -2.68 7.67 -4.97
CA VAL A 20 -2.13 7.34 -6.30
C VAL A 20 -2.00 5.83 -6.42
N LYS A 21 -2.63 5.24 -7.43
CA LYS A 21 -2.46 3.83 -7.78
C LYS A 21 -1.21 3.67 -8.63
N VAL A 22 -0.28 2.83 -8.20
CA VAL A 22 0.95 2.57 -8.93
C VAL A 22 0.67 1.77 -10.20
N SER A 23 1.14 2.29 -11.34
CA SER A 23 1.06 1.63 -12.64
C SER A 23 2.38 1.80 -13.40
N PRO A 24 2.91 0.74 -14.05
CA PRO A 24 4.10 0.86 -14.90
C PRO A 24 3.87 1.71 -16.15
N ASP A 25 2.60 1.97 -16.50
CA ASP A 25 2.22 2.79 -17.65
C ASP A 25 2.03 4.27 -17.25
N ASP A 26 2.10 4.59 -15.96
CA ASP A 26 2.02 5.95 -15.41
C ASP A 26 3.37 6.36 -14.80
N ILE A 27 4.12 7.16 -15.55
CA ILE A 27 5.46 7.63 -15.17
C ILE A 27 5.42 8.39 -13.85
N ARG A 28 4.41 9.24 -13.60
CA ARG A 28 4.28 9.97 -12.33
C ARG A 28 4.20 9.01 -11.15
N SER A 29 3.40 7.97 -11.25
CA SER A 29 3.25 6.98 -10.17
C SER A 29 4.55 6.20 -9.91
N ILE A 30 5.35 5.98 -10.96
CA ILE A 30 6.67 5.34 -10.86
C ILE A 30 7.69 6.27 -10.17
N GLU A 31 7.72 7.54 -10.53
CA GLU A 31 8.60 8.54 -9.89
C GLU A 31 8.27 8.68 -8.40
N LEU A 32 7.00 8.78 -8.04
CA LEU A 32 6.53 8.80 -6.65
C LEU A 32 6.92 7.53 -5.88
N LEU A 33 6.86 6.36 -6.53
CA LEU A 33 7.27 5.11 -5.92
C LEU A 33 8.78 5.04 -5.69
N ILE A 34 9.60 5.59 -6.60
CA ILE A 34 11.05 5.71 -6.44
C ILE A 34 11.35 6.62 -5.24
N GLU A 35 10.72 7.79 -5.17
CA GLU A 35 10.84 8.72 -4.06
C GLU A 35 10.49 8.05 -2.72
N TYR A 36 9.36 7.37 -2.67
CA TYR A 36 8.90 6.64 -1.48
C TYR A 36 9.88 5.55 -1.04
N ARG A 37 10.39 4.75 -1.98
CA ARG A 37 11.32 3.64 -1.67
C ARG A 37 12.74 4.10 -1.39
N GLY A 38 13.10 5.31 -1.81
CA GLY A 38 14.42 5.94 -1.62
C GLY A 38 15.52 5.32 -2.51
N GLU A 39 16.70 5.93 -2.47
CA GLU A 39 17.84 5.62 -3.34
C GLU A 39 18.29 4.14 -3.32
N ASN A 40 18.03 3.43 -2.23
CA ASN A 40 18.43 2.04 -2.05
C ASN A 40 17.39 1.01 -2.57
N PHE A 41 16.40 1.42 -3.37
CA PHE A 41 15.34 0.51 -3.79
C PHE A 41 15.85 -0.70 -4.59
N ARG A 42 16.92 -0.54 -5.40
CA ARG A 42 17.56 -1.62 -6.16
C ARG A 42 18.17 -2.68 -5.24
N ASN A 43 18.92 -2.25 -4.23
CA ASN A 43 19.53 -3.15 -3.25
C ASN A 43 18.46 -3.91 -2.44
N LYS A 44 17.38 -3.23 -2.07
CA LYS A 44 16.24 -3.87 -1.39
C LYS A 44 15.59 -4.93 -2.28
N TYR A 45 15.46 -4.67 -3.57
CA TYR A 45 14.94 -5.64 -4.53
C TYR A 45 15.88 -6.85 -4.69
N HIS A 46 17.18 -6.63 -4.89
CA HIS A 46 18.18 -7.72 -4.96
C HIS A 46 18.16 -8.60 -3.70
N TYR A 47 18.12 -7.99 -2.53
CA TYR A 47 18.03 -8.73 -1.27
C TYR A 47 16.75 -9.56 -1.18
N LYS A 48 15.60 -9.01 -1.60
CA LYS A 48 14.32 -9.71 -1.65
C LYS A 48 14.36 -10.92 -2.59
N CYS A 49 14.96 -10.77 -3.78
CA CYS A 49 15.12 -11.84 -4.74
C CYS A 49 16.05 -12.94 -4.22
N ALA A 50 17.18 -12.59 -3.63
CA ALA A 50 18.12 -13.54 -3.03
C ALA A 50 17.47 -14.34 -1.88
N ARG A 51 16.69 -13.69 -1.03
CA ARG A 51 15.98 -14.35 0.08
C ARG A 51 14.87 -15.29 -0.38
N ALA A 52 14.24 -14.97 -1.51
CA ALA A 52 13.18 -15.80 -2.09
C ALA A 52 13.72 -16.96 -2.94
N HIS A 53 15.04 -17.20 -2.96
CA HIS A 53 15.73 -18.16 -3.84
C HIS A 53 15.41 -17.96 -5.35
N TYR A 54 15.04 -16.76 -5.72
CA TYR A 54 14.91 -16.40 -7.11
C TYR A 54 16.32 -16.23 -7.69
N ASN A 55 16.75 -17.21 -8.48
CA ASN A 55 17.93 -17.09 -9.33
C ASN A 55 17.59 -16.13 -10.49
N ASP A 56 17.51 -14.85 -10.19
CA ASP A 56 17.35 -13.83 -11.22
C ASP A 56 18.72 -13.52 -11.81
N SER A 57 19.10 -14.32 -12.84
CA SER A 57 20.29 -14.09 -13.66
C SER A 57 20.29 -12.72 -14.37
N LYS A 58 19.25 -11.89 -14.13
CA LYS A 58 19.07 -10.55 -14.66
C LYS A 58 19.32 -9.45 -13.63
N SER A 59 19.85 -9.76 -12.44
CA SER A 59 20.19 -8.74 -11.45
C SER A 59 21.19 -7.72 -12.02
N ASP A 60 22.21 -8.20 -12.74
CA ASP A 60 23.20 -7.34 -13.41
C ASP A 60 22.60 -6.47 -14.52
N TYR A 61 21.43 -6.83 -15.03
CA TYR A 61 20.69 -6.03 -16.00
C TYR A 61 20.01 -4.84 -15.35
N LEU A 62 19.44 -5.03 -14.14
CA LEU A 62 18.79 -3.98 -13.40
C LEU A 62 19.70 -2.78 -13.10
N ASP A 63 20.99 -3.06 -12.84
CA ASP A 63 21.98 -2.03 -12.53
C ASP A 63 22.39 -1.18 -13.74
N LYS A 64 22.04 -1.62 -14.95
CA LYS A 64 22.28 -0.89 -16.21
C LYS A 64 21.12 0.01 -16.63
N LEU A 65 19.96 -0.12 -15.99
CA LEU A 65 18.77 0.65 -16.30
C LEU A 65 18.80 2.01 -15.57
N SER A 66 18.12 3.01 -16.13
CA SER A 66 17.76 4.21 -15.37
C SER A 66 16.85 3.84 -14.18
N ASP A 67 16.67 4.74 -13.22
CA ASP A 67 15.84 4.47 -12.05
C ASP A 67 14.38 4.20 -12.43
N ILE A 68 13.85 4.94 -13.40
CA ILE A 68 12.49 4.75 -13.91
C ILE A 68 12.36 3.38 -14.58
N GLU A 69 13.26 3.01 -15.48
CA GLU A 69 13.23 1.72 -16.16
C GLU A 69 13.38 0.55 -15.18
N ALA A 70 14.27 0.70 -14.19
CA ALA A 70 14.47 -0.29 -13.14
C ALA A 70 13.21 -0.47 -12.28
N MET A 71 12.54 0.63 -11.90
CA MET A 71 11.31 0.55 -11.13
C MET A 71 10.16 -0.04 -11.95
N ILE A 72 10.01 0.35 -13.22
CA ILE A 72 9.03 -0.26 -14.14
C ILE A 72 9.28 -1.78 -14.26
N TYR A 73 10.54 -2.19 -14.38
CA TYR A 73 10.91 -3.62 -14.41
C TYR A 73 10.46 -4.35 -13.14
N ILE A 74 10.73 -3.76 -11.96
CA ILE A 74 10.35 -4.33 -10.66
C ILE A 74 8.83 -4.48 -10.55
N VAL A 75 8.08 -3.44 -10.89
CA VAL A 75 6.61 -3.45 -10.85
C VAL A 75 6.04 -4.48 -11.81
N ASN A 76 6.55 -4.56 -13.04
CA ASN A 76 6.13 -5.55 -14.04
C ASN A 76 6.46 -6.99 -13.63
N LYS A 77 7.59 -7.19 -12.92
CA LYS A 77 7.94 -8.51 -12.42
C LYS A 77 6.97 -9.00 -11.35
N GLU A 78 6.49 -8.12 -10.49
CA GLU A 78 5.47 -8.44 -9.50
C GLU A 78 4.10 -8.70 -10.17
N ARG A 79 3.81 -8.07 -11.31
CA ARG A 79 2.59 -8.32 -12.11
C ARG A 79 2.54 -9.67 -12.82
N SER A 80 3.69 -10.34 -12.99
CA SER A 80 3.74 -11.68 -13.62
C SER A 80 3.29 -12.81 -12.69
N TRP A 81 2.86 -12.51 -11.46
CA TRP A 81 2.32 -13.49 -10.52
C TRP A 81 0.87 -13.82 -10.87
N GLU A 82 0.41 -15.00 -10.45
CA GLU A 82 -0.95 -15.49 -10.72
C GLU A 82 -2.03 -14.47 -10.35
N TYR A 83 -1.81 -13.77 -9.23
CA TYR A 83 -2.63 -12.64 -8.81
C TYR A 83 -1.77 -11.39 -8.70
N THR A 84 -1.89 -10.51 -9.68
CA THR A 84 -1.15 -9.25 -9.72
C THR A 84 -1.46 -8.38 -8.50
N PRO A 85 -0.48 -8.04 -7.67
CA PRO A 85 -0.71 -7.15 -6.55
C PRO A 85 -1.05 -5.74 -7.02
N ILE A 86 -1.87 -5.04 -6.24
CA ILE A 86 -2.14 -3.62 -6.44
C ILE A 86 -1.40 -2.85 -5.35
N GLU A 87 -0.71 -1.77 -5.72
CA GLU A 87 -0.03 -0.88 -4.77
C GLU A 87 -0.57 0.53 -4.93
N TYR A 88 -0.83 1.19 -3.79
CA TYR A 88 -1.25 2.58 -3.70
C TYR A 88 -0.26 3.36 -2.85
N LEU A 89 -0.05 4.63 -3.19
CA LEU A 89 0.67 5.61 -2.40
C LEU A 89 -0.30 6.65 -1.88
N LEU A 90 -0.24 6.95 -0.58
CA LEU A 90 -0.89 8.13 -0.03
C LEU A 90 0.12 9.27 -0.07
N LEU A 91 -0.27 10.36 -0.73
CA LEU A 91 0.46 11.62 -0.72
C LEU A 91 -0.14 12.54 0.34
N HIS A 92 0.74 13.29 0.99
CA HIS A 92 0.41 14.41 1.86
C HIS A 92 1.16 15.62 1.34
N ASP A 93 0.42 16.62 0.83
CA ASP A 93 0.99 17.80 0.17
C ASP A 93 2.01 17.41 -0.94
N ASP A 94 1.57 16.53 -1.86
CA ASP A 94 2.32 15.99 -2.99
C ASP A 94 3.49 15.06 -2.64
N VAL A 95 3.79 14.81 -1.36
CA VAL A 95 4.87 13.93 -0.92
C VAL A 95 4.33 12.56 -0.52
N PRO A 96 4.89 11.44 -1.03
CA PRO A 96 4.45 10.11 -0.68
C PRO A 96 4.86 9.75 0.75
N VAL A 97 3.88 9.45 1.61
CA VAL A 97 4.11 9.20 3.06
C VAL A 97 3.78 7.78 3.49
N THR A 98 2.88 7.09 2.78
CA THR A 98 2.45 5.72 3.11
C THR A 98 2.22 4.93 1.82
N SER A 99 2.67 3.67 1.80
CA SER A 99 2.32 2.69 0.79
C SER A 99 1.30 1.68 1.36
N CYS A 100 0.34 1.31 0.54
CA CYS A 100 -0.60 0.23 0.79
C CYS A 100 -0.55 -0.75 -0.37
N LYS A 101 -0.09 -1.97 -0.12
CA LYS A 101 -0.01 -3.04 -1.10
C LYS A 101 -1.04 -4.11 -0.80
N ILE A 102 -1.81 -4.47 -1.80
CA ILE A 102 -2.81 -5.54 -1.72
C ILE A 102 -2.29 -6.74 -2.47
N ARG A 103 -2.12 -7.86 -1.76
CA ARG A 103 -1.78 -9.16 -2.34
C ARG A 103 -3.02 -10.02 -2.39
N PHE A 104 -3.42 -10.45 -3.55
CA PHE A 104 -4.57 -11.35 -3.67
C PHE A 104 -4.17 -12.76 -3.25
N VAL A 105 -4.85 -13.27 -2.24
CA VAL A 105 -4.72 -14.67 -1.78
C VAL A 105 -5.54 -15.59 -2.68
N ASN A 106 -6.65 -15.07 -3.19
CA ASN A 106 -7.53 -15.63 -4.20
C ASN A 106 -8.34 -14.48 -4.83
N PRO A 107 -9.16 -14.70 -5.87
CA PRO A 107 -9.91 -13.63 -6.54
C PRO A 107 -10.80 -12.78 -5.62
N LEU A 108 -11.23 -13.34 -4.48
CA LEU A 108 -12.19 -12.71 -3.58
C LEU A 108 -11.56 -12.13 -2.30
N THR A 109 -10.26 -12.39 -2.06
CA THR A 109 -9.59 -12.00 -0.80
C THR A 109 -8.27 -11.31 -1.08
N GLY A 110 -8.14 -10.08 -0.58
CA GLY A 110 -6.92 -9.29 -0.63
C GLY A 110 -6.27 -9.15 0.75
N ASP A 111 -4.99 -9.52 0.85
CA ASP A 111 -4.16 -9.31 2.05
C ASP A 111 -3.47 -7.96 1.95
N ILE A 112 -3.65 -7.12 2.98
CA ILE A 112 -3.20 -5.73 3.00
C ILE A 112 -1.88 -5.63 3.76
N GLU A 113 -0.89 -5.06 3.08
CA GLU A 113 0.38 -4.65 3.65
C GLU A 113 0.47 -3.13 3.65
N LEU A 114 0.63 -2.52 4.83
CA LEU A 114 0.79 -1.07 5.01
C LEU A 114 2.19 -0.76 5.51
N GLU A 115 2.82 0.22 4.88
CA GLU A 115 4.09 0.76 5.31
C GLU A 115 4.03 2.28 5.31
N THR A 116 4.38 2.91 6.45
CA THR A 116 4.52 4.37 6.56
C THR A 116 5.98 4.71 6.79
N LEU A 117 6.49 5.72 6.09
CA LEU A 117 7.87 6.21 6.26
C LEU A 117 8.15 6.50 7.73
N GLU A 118 9.36 6.22 8.21
CA GLU A 118 9.70 6.27 9.63
C GLU A 118 9.44 7.65 10.24
N GLY A 119 9.84 8.73 9.57
CA GLY A 119 9.59 10.11 9.99
C GLY A 119 8.13 10.56 9.92
N GLU A 120 7.27 9.74 9.28
CA GLU A 120 5.85 10.04 9.04
C GLU A 120 4.92 9.18 9.92
N ARG A 121 5.47 8.32 10.76
CA ARG A 121 4.69 7.46 11.67
C ARG A 121 3.97 8.29 12.75
N HIS A 122 2.91 7.71 13.29
CA HIS A 122 2.08 8.29 14.37
C HIS A 122 1.28 9.55 13.99
N LYS A 123 1.29 9.97 12.71
CA LYS A 123 0.51 11.11 12.20
C LYS A 123 -0.87 10.70 11.62
N GLY A 124 -1.25 9.43 11.71
CA GLY A 124 -2.55 8.92 11.21
C GLY A 124 -2.57 8.53 9.74
N TYR A 125 -1.46 8.67 9.01
CA TYR A 125 -1.42 8.44 7.57
C TYR A 125 -1.76 7.00 7.16
N ALA A 126 -1.33 6.00 7.93
CA ALA A 126 -1.70 4.60 7.66
C ALA A 126 -3.22 4.39 7.72
N LEU A 127 -3.90 5.00 8.69
CA LEU A 127 -5.35 4.92 8.83
C LEU A 127 -6.05 5.60 7.65
N GLU A 128 -5.62 6.81 7.28
CA GLU A 128 -6.19 7.55 6.15
C GLU A 128 -5.96 6.81 4.82
N CYS A 129 -4.74 6.27 4.63
CA CYS A 129 -4.41 5.47 3.45
C CYS A 129 -5.33 4.25 3.33
N LEU A 130 -5.42 3.44 4.39
CA LEU A 130 -6.23 2.23 4.38
C LEU A 130 -7.70 2.52 4.13
N LYS A 131 -8.25 3.57 4.76
CA LYS A 131 -9.64 3.99 4.56
C LYS A 131 -9.94 4.31 3.08
N ARG A 132 -9.07 5.06 2.41
CA ARG A 132 -9.23 5.43 1.00
C ARG A 132 -9.05 4.24 0.08
N VAL A 133 -8.05 3.40 0.37
CA VAL A 133 -7.79 2.18 -0.41
C VAL A 133 -8.95 1.21 -0.32
N GLU A 134 -9.53 1.01 0.87
CA GLU A 134 -10.71 0.15 1.02
C GLU A 134 -11.92 0.68 0.25
N GLU A 135 -12.16 1.98 0.30
CA GLU A 135 -13.25 2.58 -0.45
C GLU A 135 -13.09 2.37 -1.96
N GLU A 136 -11.87 2.55 -2.48
CA GLU A 136 -11.52 2.32 -3.87
C GLU A 136 -11.66 0.84 -4.26
N LEU A 137 -11.09 -0.06 -3.47
CA LEU A 137 -11.12 -1.50 -3.73
C LEU A 137 -12.54 -2.06 -3.69
N PHE A 138 -13.27 -1.77 -2.64
CA PHE A 138 -14.61 -2.35 -2.43
C PHE A 138 -15.63 -1.85 -3.44
N LYS A 139 -15.45 -0.66 -4.02
CA LYS A 139 -16.32 -0.13 -5.06
C LYS A 139 -15.97 -0.61 -6.47
N ASN A 140 -14.67 -0.84 -6.72
CA ASN A 140 -14.15 -1.01 -8.07
C ASN A 140 -13.59 -2.41 -8.35
N THR A 141 -13.73 -3.34 -7.41
CA THR A 141 -13.32 -4.74 -7.57
C THR A 141 -14.35 -5.70 -7.00
N ASP A 142 -14.25 -6.99 -7.37
CA ASP A 142 -15.10 -8.06 -6.85
C ASP A 142 -14.61 -8.62 -5.49
N LEU A 143 -13.71 -7.91 -4.80
CA LEU A 143 -13.21 -8.32 -3.51
C LEU A 143 -14.33 -8.43 -2.49
N VAL A 144 -14.46 -9.61 -1.89
CA VAL A 144 -15.41 -9.89 -0.81
C VAL A 144 -14.78 -9.61 0.55
N PHE A 145 -13.49 -9.93 0.69
CA PHE A 145 -12.78 -9.79 1.96
C PHE A 145 -11.45 -9.06 1.78
N THR A 146 -11.11 -8.24 2.77
CA THR A 146 -9.75 -7.77 3.00
C THR A 146 -9.24 -8.34 4.33
N THR A 147 -7.94 -8.67 4.35
CA THR A 147 -7.27 -9.21 5.54
C THR A 147 -6.06 -8.38 5.90
N ILE A 148 -5.79 -8.26 7.20
CA ILE A 148 -4.58 -7.66 7.75
C ILE A 148 -3.98 -8.67 8.72
N LYS A 149 -2.72 -9.04 8.49
CA LYS A 149 -1.98 -9.87 9.43
C LYS A 149 -1.41 -9.01 10.54
N ASP A 150 -1.72 -9.34 11.77
CA ASP A 150 -1.06 -8.69 12.91
C ASP A 150 0.36 -9.24 13.07
N LEU A 151 1.34 -8.46 12.59
CA LEU A 151 2.76 -8.81 12.69
C LEU A 151 3.45 -8.04 13.81
N THR A 152 2.76 -7.11 14.47
CA THR A 152 3.41 -6.22 15.44
C THR A 152 2.89 -6.44 16.84
N THR A 153 3.80 -6.62 17.77
CA THR A 153 3.55 -6.64 19.23
C THR A 153 3.12 -5.27 19.78
N THR A 154 3.14 -4.21 18.96
CA THR A 154 2.88 -2.82 19.39
C THR A 154 1.40 -2.46 19.47
N GLY A 155 0.52 -3.28 18.93
CA GLY A 155 -0.93 -3.03 18.94
C GLY A 155 -1.42 -1.82 18.11
N ALA A 156 -0.54 -1.13 17.38
CA ALA A 156 -0.93 0.02 16.57
C ALA A 156 -1.75 -0.41 15.34
N SER A 157 -1.32 -1.45 14.63
CA SER A 157 -2.06 -2.07 13.53
C SER A 157 -3.38 -2.68 14.00
N THR A 158 -3.39 -3.30 15.18
CA THR A 158 -4.60 -3.82 15.85
C THR A 158 -5.62 -2.72 16.08
N LYS A 159 -5.22 -1.61 16.71
CA LYS A 159 -6.14 -0.47 16.95
C LYS A 159 -6.70 0.10 15.65
N MET A 160 -5.87 0.24 14.65
CA MET A 160 -6.26 0.71 13.32
C MET A 160 -7.27 -0.25 12.68
N ALA A 161 -6.98 -1.54 12.64
CA ALA A 161 -7.88 -2.55 12.07
C ALA A 161 -9.25 -2.54 12.77
N ILE A 162 -9.28 -2.54 14.11
CA ILE A 162 -10.53 -2.48 14.89
C ILE A 162 -11.31 -1.20 14.59
N SER A 163 -10.64 -0.04 14.52
CA SER A 163 -11.31 1.25 14.24
C SER A 163 -11.95 1.31 12.86
N LEU A 164 -11.47 0.50 11.91
CA LEU A 164 -12.03 0.36 10.56
C LEU A 164 -13.04 -0.79 10.43
N GLY A 165 -13.38 -1.47 11.53
CA GLY A 165 -14.39 -2.51 11.55
C GLY A 165 -13.89 -3.91 11.23
N TYR A 166 -12.58 -4.13 11.22
CA TYR A 166 -12.03 -5.47 11.11
C TYR A 166 -12.30 -6.30 12.35
N LYS A 167 -12.50 -7.59 12.16
CA LYS A 167 -12.71 -8.56 13.25
C LYS A 167 -11.58 -9.57 13.27
N LEU A 168 -11.03 -9.82 14.47
CA LEU A 168 -10.00 -10.83 14.67
C LEU A 168 -10.59 -12.22 14.48
N THR A 169 -9.91 -13.05 13.70
CA THR A 169 -10.22 -14.48 13.53
C THR A 169 -9.37 -15.33 14.48
N ASN A 170 -9.73 -16.58 14.62
CA ASN A 170 -8.95 -17.57 15.39
C ASN A 170 -7.59 -17.93 14.75
N THR A 171 -7.34 -17.49 13.50
CA THR A 171 -6.10 -17.70 12.76
C THR A 171 -5.10 -16.54 12.92
N GLY A 172 -5.45 -15.50 13.69
CA GLY A 172 -4.60 -14.33 13.91
C GLY A 172 -4.63 -13.28 12.80
N TYR A 173 -5.63 -13.36 11.91
CA TYR A 173 -5.88 -12.34 10.91
C TYR A 173 -7.05 -11.45 11.33
N TYR A 174 -6.92 -10.17 11.04
CA TYR A 174 -8.05 -9.24 11.05
C TYR A 174 -8.73 -9.26 9.69
N VAL A 175 -10.02 -9.53 9.66
CA VAL A 175 -10.82 -9.67 8.43
C VAL A 175 -11.94 -8.66 8.40
N LYS A 176 -12.14 -8.05 7.25
CA LYS A 176 -13.28 -7.16 6.97
C LYS A 176 -13.96 -7.59 5.69
N MET A 177 -15.28 -7.70 5.74
CA MET A 177 -16.12 -7.99 4.58
C MET A 177 -16.43 -6.70 3.82
N ASN A 178 -16.51 -6.79 2.52
CA ASN A 178 -16.93 -5.69 1.65
C ASN A 178 -18.38 -5.28 2.00
N PRO A 179 -18.61 -4.05 2.46
CA PRO A 179 -19.93 -3.60 2.88
C PRO A 179 -20.91 -3.40 1.71
N TYR A 180 -20.43 -3.41 0.47
CA TYR A 180 -21.25 -3.21 -0.73
C TYR A 180 -21.74 -4.53 -1.33
N ILE A 181 -21.31 -5.68 -0.81
CA ILE A 181 -21.77 -6.99 -1.24
C ILE A 181 -22.87 -7.47 -0.29
N SER A 182 -24.06 -7.66 -0.82
CA SER A 182 -25.14 -8.39 -0.14
C SER A 182 -24.90 -9.87 -0.35
N LEU A 183 -24.67 -10.62 0.73
CA LEU A 183 -24.81 -12.05 0.68
C LEU A 183 -26.32 -12.31 0.66
N GLU A 184 -26.90 -12.56 -0.50
CA GLU A 184 -28.27 -13.06 -0.59
C GLU A 184 -28.31 -14.42 0.13
N GLU A 185 -29.20 -14.53 1.10
CA GLU A 185 -29.45 -15.77 1.83
C GLU A 185 -30.19 -16.81 0.97
#